data_8d047aefa8ab243791c5c4b797172b17
#
_entry.id   8d047aefa8ab243791c5c4b797172b17
#
_cell.length_a   1.000
_cell.length_b   1.000
_cell.length_c   1.000
_cell.angle_alpha   90.00
_cell.angle_beta   90.00
_cell.angle_gamma   90.00
#
_symmetry.space_group_name_H-M   'P 1'
#
loop_
_entity.id
_entity.type
_entity.pdbx_description
1 polymer ?
#
loop_
_entity_poly.entity_id
_entity_poly.type
_entity_poly.pdbx_seq_one_letter_code
_entity_poly.pdbx_strand_id
1 'polypeptide(L)'
;MPHPEPRIHCSNPHCTASNSLEAHFCNRCNTPTIKRYLWSNKAIVPNEPGSTISSRYLALSPQIFLDTQPSKAPVTPEEVPPEIVAYLQLFPCYPHVPQVYGLLDNTDAWLLDYGTVPSSPSGQLKYPQQLIPKFQTLWSDAAAFQQLNWLWQMAKLWKPLSSKKVASTLLNPDLIRINGQVLQLLELEFDREYQPSLRNLGSTWKEWSQNAHFTIKDVVEQLGSFLETGKIEDIRQAIAVLDKAIANCRLVSKYSYQIYALTDSGPNRSNNEDAVYPTVDPQNIPQLEKSLAIVCDGVGGHDGGEIASGETINYLESKISQLALEELSPGKILGKLTKYINGANDIISQRNDSEQRQERERMGTTLVMALSCAHEMYLAHVGDSRIYWITPDSCHQVTTDDDLASREVRLGYAIYRDSLQYPSAGALIQAVGMRDSTALHPNLQRYMIESDCIFLLCTDGLSDFDRVEQHWQHQILPVLDGKKDLPSAVNSLIEIANQENGHDNVTVALVHCKVSSQSNIPEEIVSWSDVESALNESNLWADNNLAGSFADSLNIDDSPLEETKIPISTMPDIIGGDENLPARKQPKWLKPLILALIISTIAGVVAIFCLENIDPDPDQNKLPSVRESDTEISE
;
A
#
# COMPACT_ATOMS: atom_id res chain seq x y z
N MET A 1 -21.09 -31.80 25.87
CA MET A 1 -20.14 -32.47 24.95
C MET A 1 -18.92 -31.57 24.91
N PRO A 2 -17.70 -32.09 24.91
CA PRO A 2 -16.55 -31.21 24.68
C PRO A 2 -16.72 -30.52 23.35
N HIS A 3 -16.54 -29.20 23.32
CA HIS A 3 -16.58 -28.44 22.06
C HIS A 3 -15.50 -29.01 21.14
N PRO A 4 -15.80 -29.20 19.83
CA PRO A 4 -14.76 -29.63 18.90
C PRO A 4 -13.62 -28.62 18.92
N GLU A 5 -12.39 -29.11 18.99
CA GLU A 5 -11.22 -28.25 18.91
C GLU A 5 -11.30 -27.36 17.65
N PRO A 6 -11.03 -26.05 17.78
CA PRO A 6 -11.11 -25.16 16.66
C PRO A 6 -10.08 -25.57 15.58
N ARG A 7 -10.48 -25.49 14.33
CA ARG A 7 -9.70 -25.94 13.17
C ARG A 7 -9.57 -24.82 12.15
N ILE A 8 -8.50 -24.85 11.35
CA ILE A 8 -8.27 -23.91 10.26
C ILE A 8 -8.40 -24.63 8.92
N HIS A 9 -9.11 -24.01 7.96
CA HIS A 9 -9.22 -24.51 6.61
C HIS A 9 -7.98 -24.13 5.78
N CYS A 10 -7.68 -24.98 4.80
CA CYS A 10 -6.57 -24.73 3.89
C CYS A 10 -6.75 -23.38 3.18
N SER A 11 -5.66 -22.63 3.01
CA SER A 11 -5.63 -21.37 2.27
C SER A 11 -5.78 -21.55 0.75
N ASN A 12 -5.49 -22.76 0.22
CA ASN A 12 -5.72 -23.07 -1.18
C ASN A 12 -7.23 -23.19 -1.46
N PRO A 13 -7.81 -22.36 -2.34
CA PRO A 13 -9.26 -22.37 -2.62
C PRO A 13 -9.76 -23.69 -3.23
N HIS A 14 -8.88 -24.45 -3.89
CA HIS A 14 -9.22 -25.78 -4.44
C HIS A 14 -9.10 -26.92 -3.43
N CYS A 15 -8.61 -26.62 -2.21
CA CYS A 15 -8.42 -27.61 -1.15
C CYS A 15 -9.23 -27.25 0.08
N THR A 16 -10.35 -27.90 0.32
CA THR A 16 -11.24 -27.63 1.45
C THR A 16 -10.85 -28.36 2.74
N ALA A 17 -9.62 -28.91 2.83
CA ALA A 17 -9.16 -29.70 3.99
C ALA A 17 -9.12 -28.85 5.26
N SER A 18 -9.58 -29.43 6.36
CA SER A 18 -9.57 -28.84 7.70
C SER A 18 -8.36 -29.37 8.47
N ASN A 19 -7.55 -28.47 9.02
CA ASN A 19 -6.30 -28.75 9.71
C ASN A 19 -6.37 -28.35 11.18
N SER A 20 -5.44 -28.86 12.02
CA SER A 20 -5.24 -28.35 13.36
C SER A 20 -4.76 -26.88 13.28
N LEU A 21 -5.08 -26.06 14.30
CA LEU A 21 -4.53 -24.71 14.41
C LEU A 21 -2.99 -24.70 14.54
N GLU A 22 -2.39 -25.78 14.96
CA GLU A 22 -0.93 -25.92 15.06
C GLU A 22 -0.26 -26.35 13.77
N ALA A 23 -1.04 -26.75 12.74
CA ALA A 23 -0.48 -27.20 11.50
C ALA A 23 0.21 -26.06 10.74
N HIS A 24 1.44 -26.29 10.30
CA HIS A 24 2.19 -25.37 9.41
C HIS A 24 1.83 -25.57 7.95
N PHE A 25 1.46 -26.79 7.59
CA PHE A 25 1.10 -27.17 6.22
C PHE A 25 -0.21 -27.96 6.22
N CYS A 26 -0.95 -27.81 5.13
CA CYS A 26 -2.16 -28.58 4.93
C CYS A 26 -1.85 -30.07 4.81
N ASN A 27 -2.56 -30.90 5.56
CA ASN A 27 -2.38 -32.35 5.56
C ASN A 27 -2.80 -33.04 4.25
N ARG A 28 -3.46 -32.34 3.32
CA ARG A 28 -3.95 -32.88 2.05
C ARG A 28 -3.13 -32.41 0.85
N CYS A 29 -2.84 -31.11 0.74
CA CYS A 29 -2.19 -30.53 -0.43
C CYS A 29 -0.83 -29.89 -0.13
N ASN A 30 -0.38 -29.95 1.12
CA ASN A 30 0.90 -29.40 1.59
C ASN A 30 1.06 -27.87 1.43
N THR A 31 0.00 -27.14 1.08
CA THR A 31 0.02 -25.65 1.08
C THR A 31 0.24 -25.14 2.50
N PRO A 32 1.06 -24.11 2.72
CA PRO A 32 1.23 -23.49 4.05
C PRO A 32 -0.09 -23.00 4.62
N THR A 33 -0.31 -23.21 5.92
CA THR A 33 -1.51 -22.71 6.62
C THR A 33 -1.29 -21.27 7.05
N ILE A 34 -2.02 -20.33 6.43
CA ILE A 34 -1.96 -18.92 6.81
C ILE A 34 -2.83 -18.69 8.05
N LYS A 35 -2.25 -18.13 9.10
CA LYS A 35 -2.98 -17.65 10.28
C LYS A 35 -3.18 -16.15 10.15
N ARG A 36 -4.36 -15.74 9.69
CA ARG A 36 -4.71 -14.33 9.53
C ARG A 36 -5.39 -13.83 10.79
N TYR A 37 -4.69 -13.00 11.55
CA TYR A 37 -5.18 -12.36 12.76
C TYR A 37 -5.74 -10.98 12.43
N LEU A 38 -6.95 -10.72 12.91
CA LEU A 38 -7.73 -9.53 12.60
C LEU A 38 -8.07 -8.77 13.87
N TRP A 39 -8.12 -7.45 13.77
CA TRP A 39 -8.59 -6.57 14.83
C TRP A 39 -10.02 -6.11 14.54
N SER A 40 -10.88 -6.18 15.53
CA SER A 40 -12.23 -5.62 15.46
C SER A 40 -12.27 -4.21 16.03
N ASN A 41 -12.80 -3.24 15.29
CA ASN A 41 -12.97 -1.87 15.75
C ASN A 41 -13.98 -1.72 16.90
N LYS A 42 -14.74 -2.78 17.20
CA LYS A 42 -15.65 -2.85 18.35
C LYS A 42 -15.39 -4.10 19.16
N ALA A 43 -15.46 -3.97 20.49
CA ALA A 43 -15.34 -5.12 21.37
C ALA A 43 -16.58 -6.01 21.24
N ILE A 44 -16.36 -7.25 20.86
CA ILE A 44 -17.39 -8.29 20.79
C ILE A 44 -17.11 -9.31 21.89
N VAL A 45 -18.03 -9.46 22.81
CA VAL A 45 -17.91 -10.47 23.87
C VAL A 45 -18.48 -11.78 23.32
N PRO A 46 -17.64 -12.78 23.03
CA PRO A 46 -18.13 -14.08 22.61
C PRO A 46 -18.90 -14.73 23.76
N ASN A 47 -19.90 -15.55 23.44
CA ASN A 47 -20.69 -16.29 24.44
C ASN A 47 -19.81 -17.19 25.31
N GLU A 48 -18.72 -17.72 24.75
CA GLU A 48 -17.72 -18.54 25.44
C GLU A 48 -16.31 -18.22 24.88
N PRO A 49 -15.27 -18.17 25.73
CA PRO A 49 -13.87 -18.04 25.28
C PRO A 49 -13.50 -19.16 24.30
N GLY A 50 -12.88 -18.82 23.17
CA GLY A 50 -12.50 -19.79 22.15
C GLY A 50 -13.65 -20.25 21.24
N SER A 51 -14.84 -19.61 21.30
CA SER A 51 -15.92 -19.87 20.37
C SER A 51 -15.66 -19.18 19.02
N THR A 52 -16.25 -19.74 17.96
CA THR A 52 -16.22 -19.13 16.63
C THR A 52 -17.47 -18.29 16.39
N ILE A 53 -17.29 -17.06 15.93
CA ILE A 53 -18.39 -16.21 15.46
C ILE A 53 -18.61 -16.52 13.97
N SER A 54 -19.87 -16.65 13.56
CA SER A 54 -20.27 -16.97 12.19
C SER A 54 -19.61 -18.24 11.62
N SER A 55 -19.26 -19.20 12.50
CA SER A 55 -18.54 -20.42 12.14
C SER A 55 -17.20 -20.19 11.39
N ARG A 56 -16.65 -19.00 11.47
CA ARG A 56 -15.43 -18.59 10.75
C ARG A 56 -14.40 -17.91 11.65
N TYR A 57 -14.79 -16.93 12.44
CA TYR A 57 -13.86 -16.09 13.20
C TYR A 57 -13.71 -16.62 14.62
N LEU A 58 -12.53 -17.20 14.94
CA LEU A 58 -12.21 -17.66 16.28
C LEU A 58 -11.84 -16.48 17.17
N ALA A 59 -12.61 -16.22 18.20
CA ALA A 59 -12.36 -15.14 19.15
C ALA A 59 -11.20 -15.51 20.10
N LEU A 60 -10.10 -14.76 20.04
CA LEU A 60 -8.95 -14.88 20.94
C LEU A 60 -9.05 -13.88 22.09
N SER A 61 -9.63 -12.73 21.85
CA SER A 61 -10.02 -11.70 22.81
C SER A 61 -11.26 -10.95 22.29
N PRO A 62 -11.82 -9.98 23.04
CA PRO A 62 -12.97 -9.23 22.56
C PRO A 62 -12.77 -8.47 21.25
N GLN A 63 -11.53 -8.19 20.85
CA GLN A 63 -11.21 -7.45 19.63
C GLN A 63 -10.22 -8.19 18.70
N ILE A 64 -9.71 -9.37 19.09
CA ILE A 64 -8.75 -10.12 18.26
C ILE A 64 -9.38 -11.42 17.81
N PHE A 65 -9.40 -11.62 16.49
CA PHE A 65 -9.98 -12.77 15.84
C PHE A 65 -8.98 -13.45 14.91
N LEU A 66 -9.04 -14.77 14.84
CA LEU A 66 -8.35 -15.57 13.83
C LEU A 66 -9.37 -16.00 12.78
N ASP A 67 -9.10 -15.66 11.53
CA ASP A 67 -9.88 -16.20 10.40
C ASP A 67 -9.54 -17.68 10.19
N THR A 68 -10.49 -18.55 10.41
CA THR A 68 -10.33 -20.01 10.22
C THR A 68 -10.65 -20.46 8.81
N GLN A 69 -11.07 -19.56 7.91
CA GLN A 69 -11.41 -19.84 6.50
C GLN A 69 -10.78 -18.79 5.56
N PRO A 70 -9.43 -18.66 5.55
CA PRO A 70 -8.74 -17.54 4.89
C PRO A 70 -8.89 -17.53 3.36
N SER A 71 -9.24 -18.65 2.74
CA SER A 71 -9.50 -18.75 1.29
C SER A 71 -10.87 -18.19 0.86
N LYS A 72 -11.77 -17.91 1.80
CA LYS A 72 -13.09 -17.36 1.49
C LYS A 72 -13.06 -15.84 1.55
N ALA A 73 -13.74 -15.19 0.60
CA ALA A 73 -14.01 -13.76 0.67
C ALA A 73 -14.76 -13.41 1.97
N PRO A 74 -14.42 -12.31 2.66
CA PRO A 74 -15.17 -11.84 3.82
C PRO A 74 -16.55 -11.32 3.39
N VAL A 75 -17.44 -11.12 4.38
CA VAL A 75 -18.71 -10.44 4.13
C VAL A 75 -18.45 -8.96 3.98
N THR A 76 -19.03 -8.39 2.91
CA THR A 76 -18.96 -6.96 2.61
C THR A 76 -20.38 -6.42 2.39
N PRO A 77 -20.69 -5.18 2.81
CA PRO A 77 -21.97 -4.56 2.54
C PRO A 77 -22.10 -4.17 1.06
N GLU A 78 -23.33 -3.95 0.59
CA GLU A 78 -23.56 -3.44 -0.78
C GLU A 78 -23.05 -2.01 -0.98
N GLU A 79 -23.08 -1.18 0.06
CA GLU A 79 -22.57 0.18 0.06
C GLU A 79 -21.54 0.35 1.18
N VAL A 80 -20.41 1.00 0.87
CA VAL A 80 -19.37 1.29 1.85
C VAL A 80 -19.84 2.44 2.75
N PRO A 81 -19.91 2.24 4.07
CA PRO A 81 -20.32 3.30 4.97
C PRO A 81 -19.24 4.38 5.15
N PRO A 82 -19.63 5.65 5.41
CA PRO A 82 -18.71 6.79 5.47
C PRO A 82 -17.54 6.62 6.44
N GLU A 83 -17.72 5.91 7.55
CA GLU A 83 -16.67 5.63 8.53
C GLU A 83 -15.55 4.73 8.00
N ILE A 84 -15.79 4.00 6.92
CA ILE A 84 -14.80 3.11 6.30
C ILE A 84 -14.09 3.77 5.13
N VAL A 85 -14.70 4.74 4.47
CA VAL A 85 -14.14 5.42 3.29
C VAL A 85 -12.73 5.97 3.56
N ALA A 86 -12.46 6.52 4.76
CA ALA A 86 -11.13 7.03 5.10
C ALA A 86 -10.06 5.93 5.07
N TYR A 87 -10.35 4.73 5.55
CA TYR A 87 -9.43 3.58 5.45
C TYR A 87 -9.16 3.21 3.99
N LEU A 88 -10.20 3.16 3.16
CA LEU A 88 -10.06 2.81 1.75
C LEU A 88 -9.23 3.86 1.00
N GLN A 89 -9.51 5.13 1.23
CA GLN A 89 -8.74 6.22 0.61
C GLN A 89 -7.30 6.33 1.12
N LEU A 90 -6.98 5.76 2.28
CA LEU A 90 -5.64 5.65 2.83
C LEU A 90 -4.99 4.29 2.50
N PHE A 91 -5.57 3.50 1.60
CA PHE A 91 -5.02 2.23 1.12
C PHE A 91 -3.53 2.33 0.70
N PRO A 92 -3.08 3.38 -0.03
CA PRO A 92 -1.67 3.57 -0.34
C PRO A 92 -0.76 3.81 0.88
N CYS A 93 -1.33 4.08 2.05
CA CYS A 93 -0.59 4.21 3.32
C CYS A 93 -0.31 2.87 4.01
N TYR A 94 -0.68 1.74 3.41
CA TYR A 94 -0.25 0.42 3.89
C TYR A 94 1.28 0.29 3.81
N PRO A 95 1.97 -0.31 4.79
CA PRO A 95 1.45 -1.05 5.96
C PRO A 95 1.15 -0.19 7.20
N HIS A 96 1.26 1.13 7.15
CA HIS A 96 1.03 2.00 8.32
C HIS A 96 -0.44 2.06 8.74
N VAL A 97 -1.35 2.14 7.76
CA VAL A 97 -2.80 2.10 7.97
C VAL A 97 -3.30 0.69 7.67
N PRO A 98 -4.07 0.04 8.58
CA PRO A 98 -4.59 -1.28 8.33
C PRO A 98 -5.60 -1.27 7.18
N GLN A 99 -5.68 -2.40 6.46
CA GLN A 99 -6.71 -2.61 5.46
C GLN A 99 -8.02 -3.04 6.10
N VAL A 100 -9.13 -2.62 5.52
CA VAL A 100 -10.44 -3.15 5.91
C VAL A 100 -10.57 -4.55 5.32
N TYR A 101 -10.72 -5.55 6.20
CA TYR A 101 -10.88 -6.94 5.80
C TYR A 101 -12.32 -7.24 5.39
N GLY A 102 -13.27 -6.82 6.21
CA GLY A 102 -14.69 -7.05 6.01
C GLY A 102 -15.51 -6.79 7.25
N LEU A 103 -16.79 -7.09 7.18
CA LEU A 103 -17.74 -6.97 8.29
C LEU A 103 -17.80 -8.27 9.07
N LEU A 104 -17.84 -8.20 10.38
CA LEU A 104 -18.14 -9.36 11.22
C LEU A 104 -19.64 -9.65 11.17
N ASP A 105 -20.02 -10.82 10.64
CA ASP A 105 -21.39 -11.20 10.37
C ASP A 105 -22.34 -10.95 11.56
N ASN A 106 -23.52 -10.44 11.25
CA ASN A 106 -24.57 -10.12 12.22
C ASN A 106 -24.19 -9.09 13.28
N THR A 107 -23.15 -8.30 13.00
CA THR A 107 -22.70 -7.17 13.83
C THR A 107 -22.48 -5.93 12.97
N ASP A 108 -22.21 -4.80 13.62
CA ASP A 108 -21.76 -3.56 13.00
C ASP A 108 -20.24 -3.35 13.22
N ALA A 109 -19.52 -4.42 13.51
CA ALA A 109 -18.09 -4.41 13.76
C ALA A 109 -17.30 -4.72 12.50
N TRP A 110 -16.27 -3.91 12.24
CA TRP A 110 -15.35 -4.06 11.12
C TRP A 110 -14.09 -4.78 11.55
N LEU A 111 -13.65 -5.69 10.72
CA LEU A 111 -12.37 -6.39 10.89
C LEU A 111 -11.29 -5.67 10.08
N LEU A 112 -10.17 -5.38 10.76
CA LEU A 112 -9.00 -4.73 10.19
C LEU A 112 -7.86 -5.75 10.07
N ASP A 113 -7.15 -5.70 8.93
CA ASP A 113 -6.04 -6.58 8.58
C ASP A 113 -4.73 -5.80 8.52
N TYR A 114 -3.73 -6.26 9.25
CA TYR A 114 -2.38 -5.67 9.31
C TYR A 114 -1.37 -6.44 8.45
N GLY A 115 -1.86 -7.44 7.69
CA GLY A 115 -1.01 -8.40 7.01
C GLY A 115 -0.32 -9.32 8.02
N THR A 116 0.98 -9.23 8.13
CA THR A 116 1.75 -10.02 9.10
C THR A 116 1.77 -9.35 10.47
N VAL A 117 1.54 -10.13 11.53
CA VAL A 117 1.65 -9.68 12.92
C VAL A 117 2.70 -10.53 13.65
N PRO A 118 3.35 -9.98 14.72
CA PRO A 118 4.37 -10.72 15.47
C PRO A 118 3.84 -12.05 15.97
N SER A 119 4.45 -13.14 15.51
CA SER A 119 4.06 -14.51 15.84
C SER A 119 5.29 -15.38 16.15
N SER A 120 5.05 -16.46 16.89
CA SER A 120 6.06 -17.49 17.08
C SER A 120 6.27 -18.32 15.80
N PRO A 121 7.33 -19.12 15.71
CA PRO A 121 7.50 -20.07 14.59
C PRO A 121 6.32 -21.03 14.42
N SER A 122 5.55 -21.30 15.46
CA SER A 122 4.30 -22.08 15.39
C SER A 122 3.10 -21.26 14.89
N GLY A 123 3.30 -19.99 14.53
CA GLY A 123 2.27 -19.07 14.07
C GLY A 123 1.30 -18.61 15.17
N GLN A 124 1.63 -18.77 16.44
CA GLN A 124 0.85 -18.22 17.56
C GLN A 124 1.25 -16.77 17.82
N LEU A 125 0.29 -15.90 18.15
CA LEU A 125 0.56 -14.50 18.48
C LEU A 125 1.59 -14.36 19.61
N LYS A 126 2.60 -13.51 19.41
CA LYS A 126 3.50 -13.11 20.50
C LYS A 126 2.78 -12.24 21.54
N TYR A 127 1.78 -11.47 21.11
CA TYR A 127 1.02 -10.53 21.94
C TYR A 127 -0.49 -10.78 21.85
N PRO A 128 -1.02 -11.83 22.49
CA PRO A 128 -2.41 -12.28 22.30
C PRO A 128 -3.48 -11.29 22.79
N GLN A 129 -3.11 -10.28 23.58
CA GLN A 129 -4.07 -9.28 24.10
C GLN A 129 -4.03 -7.94 23.35
N GLN A 130 -3.00 -7.69 22.55
CA GLN A 130 -2.82 -6.39 21.90
C GLN A 130 -2.43 -6.47 20.41
N LEU A 131 -2.32 -7.68 19.85
CA LEU A 131 -1.95 -8.00 18.48
C LEU A 131 -0.54 -7.53 18.11
N ILE A 132 -0.26 -6.24 18.25
CA ILE A 132 1.00 -5.57 17.96
C ILE A 132 1.38 -4.71 19.17
N PRO A 133 2.67 -4.66 19.58
CA PRO A 133 3.13 -3.89 20.73
C PRO A 133 2.76 -2.42 20.64
N LYS A 134 2.40 -1.81 21.78
CA LYS A 134 2.15 -0.38 21.88
C LYS A 134 3.45 0.42 21.74
N PHE A 135 3.41 1.51 20.99
CA PHE A 135 4.50 2.48 20.86
C PHE A 135 5.04 2.93 22.22
N GLN A 136 4.15 3.33 23.14
CA GLN A 136 4.54 3.82 24.47
C GLN A 136 5.37 2.82 25.29
N THR A 137 5.08 1.51 25.14
CA THR A 137 5.82 0.49 25.89
C THR A 137 7.21 0.24 25.36
N LEU A 138 7.48 0.64 24.11
CA LEU A 138 8.78 0.45 23.46
C LEU A 138 9.60 1.74 23.43
N TRP A 139 8.97 2.92 23.54
CA TRP A 139 9.60 4.21 23.33
C TRP A 139 10.83 4.44 24.20
N SER A 140 10.71 4.25 25.51
CA SER A 140 11.80 4.53 26.47
C SER A 140 13.01 3.61 26.33
N ASP A 141 12.81 2.40 25.81
CA ASP A 141 13.86 1.38 25.69
C ASP A 141 14.45 1.33 24.26
N ALA A 142 13.87 2.08 23.32
CA ALA A 142 14.30 2.09 21.92
C ALA A 142 15.60 2.88 21.74
N ALA A 143 16.43 2.41 20.80
CA ALA A 143 17.63 3.13 20.38
C ALA A 143 17.28 4.48 19.74
N ALA A 144 18.22 5.42 19.77
CA ALA A 144 18.06 6.77 19.20
C ALA A 144 17.56 6.74 17.74
N PHE A 145 18.18 5.91 16.91
CA PHE A 145 17.79 5.75 15.51
C PHE A 145 16.31 5.29 15.38
N GLN A 146 15.88 4.32 16.18
CA GLN A 146 14.50 3.80 16.14
C GLN A 146 13.49 4.88 16.52
N GLN A 147 13.77 5.61 17.61
CA GLN A 147 12.89 6.70 18.04
C GLN A 147 12.75 7.77 16.96
N LEU A 148 13.85 8.20 16.34
CA LEU A 148 13.83 9.17 15.24
C LEU A 148 13.11 8.63 14.01
N ASN A 149 13.29 7.36 13.65
CA ASN A 149 12.60 6.73 12.53
C ASN A 149 11.08 6.67 12.78
N TRP A 150 10.62 6.36 13.97
CA TRP A 150 9.19 6.37 14.29
C TRP A 150 8.58 7.77 14.18
N LEU A 151 9.28 8.81 14.69
CA LEU A 151 8.84 10.20 14.51
C LEU A 151 8.82 10.60 13.03
N TRP A 152 9.80 10.15 12.26
CA TRP A 152 9.88 10.38 10.82
C TRP A 152 8.70 9.72 10.07
N GLN A 153 8.34 8.48 10.40
CA GLN A 153 7.17 7.80 9.85
C GLN A 153 5.87 8.54 10.21
N MET A 154 5.73 9.01 11.45
CA MET A 154 4.59 9.85 11.86
C MET A 154 4.53 11.15 11.06
N ALA A 155 5.66 11.82 10.86
CA ALA A 155 5.72 13.05 10.08
C ALA A 155 5.25 12.83 8.63
N LYS A 156 5.65 11.71 8.01
CA LYS A 156 5.18 11.34 6.67
C LYS A 156 3.69 11.07 6.60
N LEU A 157 3.11 10.46 7.64
CA LEU A 157 1.69 10.14 7.71
C LEU A 157 0.82 11.37 8.01
N TRP A 158 1.40 12.47 8.51
CA TRP A 158 0.62 13.65 8.92
C TRP A 158 -0.29 14.20 7.82
N LYS A 159 0.27 14.47 6.63
CA LYS A 159 -0.48 15.06 5.51
C LYS A 159 -1.60 14.13 4.99
N PRO A 160 -1.34 12.85 4.69
CA PRO A 160 -2.38 11.91 4.30
C PRO A 160 -3.53 11.84 5.31
N LEU A 161 -3.22 11.64 6.60
CA LEU A 161 -4.23 11.51 7.64
C LEU A 161 -5.03 12.80 7.85
N SER A 162 -4.36 13.97 7.82
CA SER A 162 -5.03 15.27 7.91
C SER A 162 -6.00 15.51 6.75
N SER A 163 -5.63 15.10 5.52
CA SER A 163 -6.48 15.21 4.34
C SER A 163 -7.78 14.41 4.44
N LYS A 164 -7.75 13.30 5.21
CA LYS A 164 -8.91 12.43 5.46
C LYS A 164 -9.58 12.66 6.81
N LYS A 165 -9.18 13.73 7.53
CA LYS A 165 -9.75 14.13 8.83
C LYS A 165 -9.63 13.03 9.90
N VAL A 166 -8.45 12.41 9.97
CA VAL A 166 -8.12 11.36 10.93
C VAL A 166 -6.74 11.58 11.57
N ALA A 167 -6.24 12.82 11.57
CA ALA A 167 -4.94 13.18 12.13
C ALA A 167 -4.87 13.00 13.66
N SER A 168 -6.01 13.03 14.36
CA SER A 168 -6.13 12.71 15.78
C SER A 168 -5.49 11.36 16.14
N THR A 169 -5.50 10.42 15.21
CA THR A 169 -4.88 9.09 15.38
C THR A 169 -3.40 9.18 15.79
N LEU A 170 -2.64 10.14 15.21
CA LEU A 170 -1.21 10.31 15.53
C LEU A 170 -0.96 11.00 16.88
N LEU A 171 -2.00 11.57 17.48
CA LEU A 171 -1.93 12.21 18.79
C LEU A 171 -2.33 11.26 19.92
N ASN A 172 -2.93 10.12 19.57
CA ASN A 172 -3.38 9.12 20.53
C ASN A 172 -2.38 7.94 20.58
N PRO A 173 -1.48 7.91 21.60
CA PRO A 173 -0.45 6.87 21.70
C PRO A 173 -1.02 5.46 21.90
N ASP A 174 -2.27 5.33 22.33
CA ASP A 174 -2.94 4.04 22.43
C ASP A 174 -3.29 3.44 21.07
N LEU A 175 -3.31 4.25 20.01
CA LEU A 175 -3.55 3.80 18.64
C LEU A 175 -2.27 3.55 17.85
N ILE A 176 -1.11 3.95 18.37
CA ILE A 176 0.18 3.77 17.69
C ILE A 176 0.79 2.44 18.11
N ARG A 177 1.19 1.65 17.12
CA ARG A 177 1.78 0.32 17.26
C ARG A 177 3.11 0.23 16.53
N ILE A 178 3.99 -0.68 16.99
CA ILE A 178 5.28 -0.94 16.35
C ILE A 178 5.37 -2.42 15.99
N ASN A 179 5.48 -2.70 14.70
CA ASN A 179 5.65 -4.03 14.15
C ASN A 179 7.02 -4.14 13.47
N GLY A 180 8.02 -4.63 14.21
CA GLY A 180 9.41 -4.58 13.76
C GLY A 180 9.88 -3.13 13.57
N GLN A 181 10.21 -2.75 12.35
CA GLN A 181 10.64 -1.40 11.98
C GLN A 181 9.48 -0.48 11.54
N VAL A 182 8.28 -1.03 11.42
CA VAL A 182 7.11 -0.32 10.88
C VAL A 182 6.23 0.22 12.00
N LEU A 183 5.95 1.51 11.95
CA LEU A 183 4.89 2.11 12.74
C LEU A 183 3.54 1.81 12.08
N GLN A 184 2.63 1.21 12.81
CA GLN A 184 1.27 0.88 12.36
C GLN A 184 0.23 1.57 13.24
N LEU A 185 -0.88 1.97 12.67
CA LEU A 185 -2.02 2.52 13.39
C LEU A 185 -3.01 1.40 13.71
N LEU A 186 -3.46 1.31 14.96
CA LEU A 186 -4.39 0.26 15.37
C LEU A 186 -5.78 0.47 14.75
N GLU A 187 -6.24 1.70 14.77
CA GLU A 187 -7.51 2.16 14.21
C GLU A 187 -7.34 3.61 13.79
N LEU A 188 -8.27 4.14 12.99
CA LEU A 188 -8.34 5.56 12.68
C LEU A 188 -9.28 6.26 13.65
N GLU A 189 -8.79 7.32 14.30
CA GLU A 189 -9.57 8.23 15.11
C GLU A 189 -9.98 9.45 14.28
N PHE A 190 -11.29 9.65 14.11
CA PHE A 190 -11.83 10.74 13.31
C PHE A 190 -11.73 12.08 14.06
N ASP A 191 -11.26 13.10 13.34
CA ASP A 191 -11.26 14.49 13.81
C ASP A 191 -12.72 14.95 13.91
N ARG A 192 -13.20 15.24 15.11
CA ARG A 192 -14.63 15.54 15.36
C ARG A 192 -14.88 17.06 15.27
N GLU A 193 -14.85 17.74 16.41
CA GLU A 193 -15.14 19.19 16.52
C GLU A 193 -13.95 20.06 16.11
N TYR A 194 -12.75 19.51 16.18
CA TYR A 194 -11.50 20.21 15.97
C TYR A 194 -10.54 19.37 15.10
N GLN A 195 -10.03 19.99 14.05
CA GLN A 195 -8.99 19.38 13.24
C GLN A 195 -7.61 19.64 13.86
N PRO A 196 -6.84 18.60 14.21
CA PRO A 196 -5.50 18.76 14.75
C PRO A 196 -4.58 19.55 13.83
N SER A 197 -3.68 20.31 14.43
CA SER A 197 -2.65 21.09 13.76
C SER A 197 -1.26 20.54 14.08
N LEU A 198 -0.24 21.00 13.35
CA LEU A 198 1.15 20.69 13.68
C LEU A 198 1.56 21.12 15.09
N ARG A 199 0.88 22.12 15.68
CA ARG A 199 1.10 22.53 17.06
C ARG A 199 0.74 21.43 18.05
N ASN A 200 -0.35 20.71 17.80
CA ASN A 200 -0.76 19.57 18.64
C ASN A 200 0.25 18.42 18.54
N LEU A 201 0.71 18.12 17.31
CA LEU A 201 1.77 17.13 17.11
C LEU A 201 3.05 17.55 17.87
N GLY A 202 3.41 18.82 17.80
CA GLY A 202 4.55 19.38 18.51
C GLY A 202 4.46 19.22 20.03
N SER A 203 3.30 19.53 20.62
CA SER A 203 3.06 19.35 22.07
C SER A 203 3.22 17.87 22.47
N THR A 204 2.68 16.94 21.66
CA THR A 204 2.81 15.49 21.90
C THR A 204 4.28 15.04 21.84
N TRP A 205 5.03 15.45 20.82
CA TRP A 205 6.44 15.07 20.69
C TRP A 205 7.31 15.68 21.81
N LYS A 206 6.99 16.91 22.23
CA LYS A 206 7.66 17.54 23.36
C LYS A 206 7.40 16.79 24.68
N GLU A 207 6.21 16.25 24.89
CA GLU A 207 5.93 15.37 26.03
C GLU A 207 6.78 14.08 25.94
N TRP A 208 6.84 13.44 24.78
CA TRP A 208 7.62 12.22 24.58
C TRP A 208 9.13 12.42 24.69
N SER A 209 9.64 13.64 24.46
CA SER A 209 11.06 13.97 24.63
C SER A 209 11.57 13.69 26.04
N GLN A 210 10.70 13.68 27.05
CA GLN A 210 11.08 13.40 28.44
C GLN A 210 11.70 12.00 28.59
N ASN A 211 11.19 11.03 27.82
CA ASN A 211 11.63 9.64 27.78
C ASN A 211 12.38 9.29 26.49
N ALA A 212 12.82 10.28 25.73
CA ALA A 212 13.65 10.05 24.55
C ALA A 212 15.08 9.63 24.97
N HIS A 213 15.73 8.86 24.11
CA HIS A 213 17.12 8.45 24.27
C HIS A 213 18.00 9.67 24.51
N PHE A 214 18.93 9.59 25.46
CA PHE A 214 19.71 10.75 25.93
C PHE A 214 20.50 11.45 24.82
N THR A 215 20.93 10.72 23.77
CA THR A 215 21.69 11.27 22.64
C THR A 215 20.88 12.15 21.71
N ILE A 216 19.54 12.04 21.68
CA ILE A 216 18.66 12.78 20.77
C ILE A 216 17.60 13.60 21.51
N LYS A 217 17.61 13.59 22.84
CA LYS A 217 16.60 14.27 23.65
C LYS A 217 16.45 15.73 23.31
N ASP A 218 17.56 16.46 23.14
CA ASP A 218 17.55 17.89 22.76
C ASP A 218 16.86 18.10 21.39
N VAL A 219 17.17 17.25 20.41
CA VAL A 219 16.56 17.34 19.07
C VAL A 219 15.04 17.15 19.15
N VAL A 220 14.56 16.11 19.85
CA VAL A 220 13.14 15.80 19.96
C VAL A 220 12.40 16.92 20.70
N GLU A 221 12.98 17.44 21.79
CA GLU A 221 12.39 18.54 22.58
C GLU A 221 12.31 19.84 21.79
N GLN A 222 13.38 20.23 21.09
CA GLN A 222 13.40 21.45 20.29
C GLN A 222 12.50 21.35 19.07
N LEU A 223 12.50 20.21 18.38
CA LEU A 223 11.60 19.95 17.24
C LEU A 223 10.13 20.03 17.67
N GLY A 224 9.77 19.38 18.79
CA GLY A 224 8.44 19.51 19.40
C GLY A 224 8.08 20.96 19.72
N SER A 225 9.00 21.72 20.33
CA SER A 225 8.79 23.13 20.67
C SER A 225 8.63 24.03 19.45
N PHE A 226 9.37 23.78 18.36
CA PHE A 226 9.26 24.56 17.12
C PHE A 226 7.94 24.30 16.39
N LEU A 227 7.45 23.05 16.40
CA LEU A 227 6.10 22.72 15.92
C LEU A 227 5.02 23.36 16.79
N GLU A 228 5.10 23.20 18.13
CA GLU A 228 4.12 23.72 19.10
C GLU A 228 3.97 25.26 18.99
N THR A 229 5.08 25.97 18.86
CA THR A 229 5.09 27.45 18.75
C THR A 229 4.76 27.94 17.34
N GLY A 230 4.71 27.07 16.34
CA GLY A 230 4.46 27.42 14.94
C GLY A 230 5.66 28.05 14.25
N LYS A 231 6.88 27.81 14.72
CA LYS A 231 8.12 28.13 13.98
C LYS A 231 8.32 27.19 12.81
N ILE A 232 7.79 25.96 12.90
CA ILE A 232 7.65 24.99 11.81
C ILE A 232 6.17 24.96 11.43
N GLU A 233 5.87 25.41 10.22
CA GLU A 233 4.50 25.47 9.67
C GLU A 233 4.24 24.40 8.61
N ASP A 234 5.29 23.79 8.09
CA ASP A 234 5.23 22.70 7.10
C ASP A 234 5.91 21.44 7.65
N ILE A 235 5.20 20.32 7.65
CA ILE A 235 5.71 19.04 8.14
C ILE A 235 6.97 18.59 7.40
N ARG A 236 7.20 19.04 6.16
CA ARG A 236 8.42 18.78 5.39
C ARG A 236 9.68 19.33 6.08
N GLN A 237 9.57 20.43 6.81
CA GLN A 237 10.68 20.97 7.60
C GLN A 237 11.04 20.04 8.76
N ALA A 238 10.03 19.47 9.43
CA ALA A 238 10.26 18.48 10.48
C ALA A 238 10.90 17.20 9.90
N ILE A 239 10.45 16.74 8.74
CA ILE A 239 11.05 15.59 8.04
C ILE A 239 12.53 15.87 7.72
N ALA A 240 12.88 17.06 7.22
CA ALA A 240 14.27 17.39 6.90
C ALA A 240 15.17 17.42 8.16
N VAL A 241 14.67 17.92 9.29
CA VAL A 241 15.37 17.87 10.57
C VAL A 241 15.58 16.42 11.02
N LEU A 242 14.54 15.59 10.94
CA LEU A 242 14.63 14.17 11.31
C LEU A 242 15.57 13.40 10.38
N ASP A 243 15.56 13.67 9.08
CA ASP A 243 16.51 13.09 8.11
C ASP A 243 17.97 13.36 8.54
N LYS A 244 18.26 14.60 8.91
CA LYS A 244 19.61 14.97 9.33
C LYS A 244 19.98 14.37 10.69
N ALA A 245 19.04 14.30 11.62
CA ALA A 245 19.25 13.65 12.92
C ALA A 245 19.51 12.14 12.76
N ILE A 246 18.72 11.46 11.93
CA ILE A 246 18.90 10.04 11.59
C ILE A 246 20.28 9.82 10.94
N ALA A 247 20.65 10.66 9.99
CA ALA A 247 21.95 10.58 9.32
C ALA A 247 23.14 10.70 10.29
N ASN A 248 23.00 11.51 11.35
CA ASN A 248 24.02 11.64 12.39
C ASN A 248 24.06 10.40 13.30
N CYS A 249 22.90 9.85 13.68
CA CYS A 249 22.84 8.63 14.50
C CYS A 249 23.38 7.38 13.78
N ARG A 250 23.29 7.31 12.44
CA ARG A 250 23.74 6.15 11.63
C ARG A 250 25.23 5.86 11.69
N LEU A 251 26.06 6.84 12.09
CA LEU A 251 27.52 6.72 12.08
C LEU A 251 28.04 5.53 12.89
N VAL A 252 27.22 5.00 13.80
CA VAL A 252 27.52 3.82 14.63
C VAL A 252 27.26 2.50 13.91
N SER A 253 26.61 2.52 12.73
CA SER A 253 26.21 1.31 11.99
C SER A 253 26.87 1.24 10.61
N LYS A 254 27.27 0.02 10.23
CA LYS A 254 27.76 -0.28 8.87
C LYS A 254 26.68 -1.04 8.11
N TYR A 255 26.37 -0.56 6.92
CA TYR A 255 25.38 -1.15 6.01
C TYR A 255 26.10 -1.86 4.87
N SER A 256 25.59 -3.02 4.48
CA SER A 256 26.06 -3.76 3.32
C SER A 256 24.92 -4.53 2.68
N TYR A 257 24.99 -4.72 1.37
CA TYR A 257 23.92 -5.25 0.56
C TYR A 257 24.40 -6.42 -0.27
N GLN A 258 23.56 -7.43 -0.42
CA GLN A 258 23.74 -8.52 -1.37
C GLN A 258 22.47 -8.67 -2.19
N ILE A 259 22.63 -8.85 -3.50
CA ILE A 259 21.50 -9.04 -4.42
C ILE A 259 21.68 -10.34 -5.16
N TYR A 260 20.62 -11.12 -5.25
CA TYR A 260 20.51 -12.19 -6.21
C TYR A 260 19.14 -12.16 -6.86
N ALA A 261 19.11 -12.33 -8.17
CA ALA A 261 17.89 -12.25 -8.96
C ALA A 261 17.89 -13.31 -10.05
N LEU A 262 16.71 -13.78 -10.42
CA LEU A 262 16.48 -14.77 -11.46
C LEU A 262 15.15 -14.49 -12.15
N THR A 263 15.12 -14.74 -13.46
CA THR A 263 13.91 -14.74 -14.28
C THR A 263 13.76 -16.09 -14.96
N ASP A 264 12.54 -16.57 -15.11
CA ASP A 264 12.19 -17.83 -15.75
C ASP A 264 10.92 -17.65 -16.59
N SER A 265 10.88 -18.26 -17.77
CA SER A 265 9.74 -18.13 -18.68
C SER A 265 8.45 -18.79 -18.17
N GLY A 266 8.56 -19.60 -17.12
CA GLY A 266 7.44 -20.41 -16.66
C GLY A 266 7.11 -21.58 -17.59
N PRO A 267 6.28 -22.51 -17.12
CA PRO A 267 6.00 -23.76 -17.88
C PRO A 267 5.04 -23.56 -19.07
N ASN A 268 4.24 -22.48 -19.09
CA ASN A 268 3.16 -22.29 -20.06
C ASN A 268 3.38 -21.13 -21.05
N ARG A 269 4.49 -20.38 -20.91
CA ARG A 269 4.85 -19.28 -21.83
C ARG A 269 5.98 -19.70 -22.77
N SER A 270 5.90 -19.31 -24.04
CA SER A 270 6.93 -19.57 -25.04
C SER A 270 8.06 -18.55 -25.00
N ASN A 271 7.76 -17.33 -24.60
CA ASN A 271 8.70 -16.20 -24.49
C ASN A 271 8.75 -15.73 -23.05
N ASN A 272 9.86 -15.09 -22.68
CA ASN A 272 10.00 -14.40 -21.42
C ASN A 272 10.00 -12.89 -21.68
N GLU A 273 8.93 -12.21 -21.28
CA GLU A 273 8.78 -10.75 -21.41
C GLU A 273 9.28 -10.02 -20.16
N ASP A 274 9.53 -10.75 -19.07
CA ASP A 274 10.15 -10.24 -17.86
C ASP A 274 11.63 -9.91 -18.07
N ALA A 275 12.10 -8.91 -17.35
CA ALA A 275 13.51 -8.56 -17.26
C ALA A 275 13.93 -8.20 -15.83
N VAL A 276 15.21 -8.43 -15.51
CA VAL A 276 15.76 -8.20 -14.18
C VAL A 276 17.18 -7.63 -14.20
N TYR A 277 17.48 -6.78 -13.23
CA TYR A 277 18.82 -6.27 -12.92
C TYR A 277 19.07 -6.34 -11.41
N PRO A 278 20.29 -6.71 -10.96
CA PRO A 278 21.40 -7.21 -11.76
C PRO A 278 21.30 -8.70 -12.07
N THR A 279 21.99 -9.13 -13.11
CA THR A 279 22.28 -10.56 -13.32
C THR A 279 23.64 -10.88 -12.67
N VAL A 280 23.66 -11.77 -11.68
CA VAL A 280 24.84 -12.08 -10.87
C VAL A 280 25.10 -13.58 -10.88
N ASP A 281 26.38 -13.97 -10.94
CA ASP A 281 26.80 -15.36 -10.77
C ASP A 281 26.42 -15.85 -9.36
N PRO A 282 25.61 -16.92 -9.22
CA PRO A 282 25.19 -17.43 -7.92
C PRO A 282 26.35 -17.91 -7.03
N GLN A 283 27.52 -18.22 -7.63
CA GLN A 283 28.71 -18.63 -6.88
C GLN A 283 29.55 -17.45 -6.37
N ASN A 284 29.29 -16.23 -6.86
CA ASN A 284 30.09 -15.06 -6.52
C ASN A 284 29.21 -13.81 -6.37
N ILE A 285 28.35 -13.79 -5.34
CA ILE A 285 27.50 -12.64 -5.03
C ILE A 285 28.32 -11.59 -4.31
N PRO A 286 28.50 -10.38 -4.88
CA PRO A 286 29.29 -9.33 -4.26
C PRO A 286 28.60 -8.75 -3.03
N GLN A 287 29.38 -8.33 -2.06
CA GLN A 287 28.92 -7.48 -0.97
C GLN A 287 29.09 -6.03 -1.39
N LEU A 288 28.00 -5.29 -1.41
CA LEU A 288 27.93 -3.94 -1.95
C LEU A 288 27.70 -2.92 -0.82
N GLU A 289 28.26 -1.72 -0.96
CA GLU A 289 27.91 -0.57 -0.09
C GLU A 289 26.66 0.14 -0.60
N LYS A 290 26.34 0.00 -1.89
CA LYS A 290 25.14 0.49 -2.57
C LYS A 290 24.57 -0.64 -3.41
N SER A 291 23.27 -0.68 -3.55
CA SER A 291 22.61 -1.70 -4.35
C SER A 291 21.51 -1.10 -5.22
N LEU A 292 21.37 -1.66 -6.42
CA LEU A 292 20.25 -1.38 -7.31
C LEU A 292 19.69 -2.70 -7.79
N ALA A 293 18.41 -2.92 -7.54
CA ALA A 293 17.63 -4.02 -8.11
C ALA A 293 16.45 -3.44 -8.90
N ILE A 294 16.19 -3.99 -10.10
CA ILE A 294 15.07 -3.61 -10.96
C ILE A 294 14.42 -4.88 -11.48
N VAL A 295 13.11 -4.95 -11.42
CA VAL A 295 12.28 -6.01 -12.03
C VAL A 295 11.23 -5.34 -12.87
N CYS A 296 11.03 -5.83 -14.08
CA CYS A 296 10.09 -5.34 -15.06
C CYS A 296 9.35 -6.54 -15.67
N ASP A 297 8.02 -6.45 -15.74
CA ASP A 297 7.14 -7.38 -16.42
C ASP A 297 6.66 -6.71 -17.71
N GLY A 298 7.04 -7.29 -18.84
CA GLY A 298 6.75 -6.74 -20.15
C GLY A 298 5.33 -7.06 -20.59
N VAL A 299 4.58 -6.03 -20.97
CA VAL A 299 3.21 -6.16 -21.47
C VAL A 299 3.13 -5.63 -22.92
N GLY A 300 2.42 -6.35 -23.79
CA GLY A 300 2.21 -5.90 -25.19
C GLY A 300 1.83 -7.04 -26.12
N GLY A 301 1.09 -6.74 -27.21
CA GLY A 301 0.77 -7.73 -28.23
C GLY A 301 1.98 -8.01 -29.12
N HIS A 302 2.21 -9.28 -29.46
CA HIS A 302 3.22 -9.81 -30.41
C HIS A 302 4.58 -9.08 -30.38
N ASP A 303 5.57 -9.68 -29.70
CA ASP A 303 6.99 -9.29 -29.70
C ASP A 303 7.29 -7.85 -29.22
N GLY A 304 6.80 -7.45 -28.07
CA GLY A 304 7.02 -6.07 -27.60
C GLY A 304 7.31 -5.94 -26.11
N GLY A 305 6.82 -6.85 -25.28
CA GLY A 305 6.99 -6.82 -23.81
C GLY A 305 8.46 -6.92 -23.43
N GLU A 306 9.21 -7.86 -24.01
CA GLU A 306 10.65 -8.07 -23.75
C GLU A 306 11.51 -6.85 -24.19
N ILE A 307 11.05 -6.11 -25.19
CA ILE A 307 11.73 -4.90 -25.61
C ILE A 307 11.50 -3.78 -24.59
N ALA A 308 10.25 -3.59 -24.14
CA ALA A 308 9.91 -2.54 -23.18
C ALA A 308 10.59 -2.77 -21.84
N SER A 309 10.55 -4.02 -21.31
CA SER A 309 11.20 -4.37 -20.05
C SER A 309 12.72 -4.20 -20.12
N GLY A 310 13.36 -4.69 -21.18
CA GLY A 310 14.80 -4.58 -21.40
C GLY A 310 15.28 -3.14 -21.60
N GLU A 311 14.62 -2.33 -22.42
CA GLU A 311 14.99 -0.92 -22.65
C GLU A 311 14.80 -0.07 -21.38
N THR A 312 13.74 -0.32 -20.60
CA THR A 312 13.51 0.33 -19.32
C THR A 312 14.65 0.08 -18.34
N ILE A 313 15.04 -1.18 -18.15
CA ILE A 313 16.17 -1.55 -17.27
C ILE A 313 17.47 -0.89 -17.74
N ASN A 314 17.82 -1.03 -19.02
CA ASN A 314 19.07 -0.49 -19.57
C ASN A 314 19.16 1.04 -19.39
N TYR A 315 18.06 1.74 -19.61
CA TYR A 315 18.03 3.19 -19.44
C TYR A 315 18.19 3.58 -17.96
N LEU A 316 17.41 2.97 -17.07
CA LEU A 316 17.45 3.28 -15.63
C LEU A 316 18.81 2.94 -15.03
N GLU A 317 19.36 1.76 -15.31
CA GLU A 317 20.70 1.36 -14.87
C GLU A 317 21.76 2.37 -15.31
N SER A 318 21.79 2.74 -16.59
CA SER A 318 22.77 3.70 -17.14
C SER A 318 22.69 5.09 -16.50
N LYS A 319 21.50 5.53 -16.05
CA LYS A 319 21.32 6.84 -15.40
C LYS A 319 21.62 6.80 -13.92
N ILE A 320 21.21 5.74 -13.22
CA ILE A 320 21.32 5.62 -11.78
C ILE A 320 22.77 5.29 -11.37
N SER A 321 23.47 4.45 -12.13
CA SER A 321 24.88 4.12 -11.88
C SER A 321 25.82 5.33 -11.90
N GLN A 322 25.44 6.41 -12.60
CA GLN A 322 26.20 7.65 -12.69
C GLN A 322 25.92 8.63 -11.53
N LEU A 323 24.99 8.32 -10.63
CA LEU A 323 24.63 9.20 -9.53
C LEU A 323 25.61 9.10 -8.36
N ALA A 324 26.15 10.24 -7.94
CA ALA A 324 26.83 10.39 -6.67
C ALA A 324 25.78 10.54 -5.55
N LEU A 325 25.18 9.42 -5.12
CA LEU A 325 24.04 9.40 -4.21
C LEU A 325 24.34 10.09 -2.87
N GLU A 326 25.55 9.94 -2.35
CA GLU A 326 25.96 10.53 -1.06
C GLU A 326 26.01 12.07 -1.08
N GLU A 327 26.12 12.68 -2.26
CA GLU A 327 26.14 14.15 -2.43
C GLU A 327 24.75 14.75 -2.59
N LEU A 328 23.72 13.90 -2.64
CA LEU A 328 22.36 14.32 -2.91
C LEU A 328 21.50 14.23 -1.64
N SER A 329 20.65 15.23 -1.44
CA SER A 329 19.59 15.11 -0.44
C SER A 329 18.52 14.10 -0.89
N PRO A 330 17.78 13.47 0.06
CA PRO A 330 16.76 12.48 -0.24
C PRO A 330 15.74 12.95 -1.29
N GLY A 331 15.27 14.20 -1.19
CA GLY A 331 14.35 14.78 -2.16
C GLY A 331 14.95 14.91 -3.57
N LYS A 332 16.24 15.24 -3.68
CA LYS A 332 16.91 15.28 -4.98
C LYS A 332 17.06 13.89 -5.59
N ILE A 333 17.27 12.86 -4.76
CA ILE A 333 17.32 11.47 -5.23
C ILE A 333 15.95 11.10 -5.80
N LEU A 334 14.86 11.27 -5.04
CA LEU A 334 13.49 10.99 -5.50
C LEU A 334 13.17 11.73 -6.80
N GLY A 335 13.52 13.03 -6.89
CA GLY A 335 13.30 13.81 -8.11
C GLY A 335 14.06 13.32 -9.32
N LYS A 336 15.27 12.85 -9.14
CA LYS A 336 16.05 12.25 -10.24
C LYS A 336 15.45 10.91 -10.66
N LEU A 337 15.00 10.08 -9.70
CA LEU A 337 14.36 8.80 -10.00
C LEU A 337 13.08 9.02 -10.81
N THR A 338 12.18 9.94 -10.38
CA THR A 338 10.99 10.32 -11.16
C THR A 338 11.36 10.74 -12.58
N LYS A 339 12.34 11.63 -12.71
CA LYS A 339 12.79 12.10 -14.04
C LYS A 339 13.30 10.95 -14.91
N TYR A 340 14.01 9.99 -14.33
CA TYR A 340 14.55 8.88 -15.11
C TYR A 340 13.46 7.87 -15.49
N ILE A 341 12.50 7.60 -14.62
CA ILE A 341 11.36 6.74 -14.95
C ILE A 341 10.53 7.37 -16.07
N ASN A 342 10.24 8.67 -15.99
CA ASN A 342 9.57 9.39 -17.07
C ASN A 342 10.40 9.37 -18.37
N GLY A 343 11.73 9.45 -18.29
CA GLY A 343 12.59 9.34 -19.46
C GLY A 343 12.58 7.95 -20.12
N ALA A 344 12.51 6.87 -19.31
CA ALA A 344 12.32 5.51 -19.81
C ALA A 344 10.94 5.38 -20.50
N ASN A 345 9.90 5.90 -19.86
CA ASN A 345 8.55 5.92 -20.42
C ASN A 345 8.51 6.61 -21.78
N ASP A 346 9.12 7.80 -21.91
CA ASP A 346 9.12 8.56 -23.15
C ASP A 346 9.81 7.82 -24.29
N ILE A 347 10.90 7.09 -24.01
CA ILE A 347 11.60 6.26 -25.00
C ILE A 347 10.65 5.19 -25.56
N ILE A 348 9.99 4.43 -24.69
CA ILE A 348 9.09 3.35 -25.10
C ILE A 348 7.84 3.93 -25.80
N SER A 349 7.25 5.00 -25.26
CA SER A 349 6.09 5.65 -25.86
C SER A 349 6.38 6.21 -27.26
N GLN A 350 7.52 6.91 -27.45
CA GLN A 350 7.95 7.40 -28.75
C GLN A 350 8.22 6.28 -29.76
N ARG A 351 8.76 5.15 -29.28
CA ARG A 351 8.94 3.98 -30.13
C ARG A 351 7.60 3.41 -30.58
N ASN A 352 6.63 3.26 -29.68
CA ASN A 352 5.26 2.86 -30.02
C ASN A 352 4.66 3.76 -31.10
N ASP A 353 4.82 5.08 -30.95
CA ASP A 353 4.28 6.05 -31.89
C ASP A 353 4.99 5.98 -33.26
N SER A 354 6.32 5.81 -33.28
CA SER A 354 7.11 5.68 -34.52
C SER A 354 6.80 4.39 -35.28
N GLU A 355 6.49 3.30 -34.59
CA GLU A 355 6.07 2.02 -35.13
C GLU A 355 4.56 1.97 -35.41
N GLN A 356 3.81 3.06 -35.13
CA GLN A 356 2.36 3.17 -35.31
C GLN A 356 1.56 2.11 -34.54
N ARG A 357 2.08 1.65 -33.40
CA ARG A 357 1.38 0.72 -32.52
C ARG A 357 0.22 1.41 -31.83
N GLN A 358 -0.95 0.78 -31.83
CA GLN A 358 -2.15 1.34 -31.25
C GLN A 358 -2.77 0.41 -30.21
N GLU A 359 -3.39 0.99 -29.18
CA GLU A 359 -4.12 0.28 -28.14
C GLU A 359 -3.33 -0.94 -27.60
N ARG A 360 -3.82 -2.15 -27.85
CA ARG A 360 -3.24 -3.41 -27.35
C ARG A 360 -1.92 -3.82 -28.01
N GLU A 361 -1.54 -3.18 -29.11
CA GLU A 361 -0.26 -3.43 -29.78
C GLU A 361 0.87 -2.59 -29.16
N ARG A 362 0.55 -1.60 -28.35
CA ARG A 362 1.56 -0.78 -27.67
C ARG A 362 2.37 -1.63 -26.70
N MET A 363 3.68 -1.48 -26.76
CA MET A 363 4.61 -2.06 -25.80
C MET A 363 4.54 -1.27 -24.50
N GLY A 364 4.61 -1.96 -23.41
CA GLY A 364 4.76 -1.38 -22.07
C GLY A 364 5.44 -2.34 -21.13
N THR A 365 5.70 -1.88 -19.94
CA THR A 365 6.22 -2.74 -18.88
C THR A 365 5.84 -2.21 -17.52
N THR A 366 5.69 -3.09 -16.54
CA THR A 366 5.69 -2.71 -15.13
C THR A 366 7.09 -2.29 -14.71
N LEU A 367 7.22 -1.73 -13.52
CA LEU A 367 8.51 -1.40 -12.91
C LEU A 367 8.41 -1.54 -11.40
N VAL A 368 9.29 -2.35 -10.82
CA VAL A 368 9.64 -2.26 -9.41
C VAL A 368 11.14 -2.13 -9.27
N MET A 369 11.57 -1.21 -8.42
CA MET A 369 12.97 -0.87 -8.25
C MET A 369 13.30 -0.62 -6.78
N ALA A 370 14.43 -1.13 -6.31
CA ALA A 370 15.00 -0.86 -4.99
C ALA A 370 16.43 -0.34 -5.14
N LEU A 371 16.66 0.89 -4.66
CA LEU A 371 17.96 1.56 -4.67
C LEU A 371 18.37 1.86 -3.23
N SER A 372 19.48 1.30 -2.76
CA SER A 372 20.00 1.60 -1.43
C SER A 372 21.00 2.75 -1.45
N CYS A 373 20.97 3.55 -0.40
CA CYS A 373 22.00 4.56 -0.11
C CYS A 373 22.20 4.63 1.41
N ALA A 374 23.32 4.10 1.90
CA ALA A 374 23.64 4.04 3.32
C ALA A 374 22.50 3.34 4.13
N HIS A 375 21.80 4.04 5.02
CA HIS A 375 20.70 3.52 5.83
C HIS A 375 19.33 3.66 5.18
N GLU A 376 19.26 4.08 3.92
CA GLU A 376 18.01 4.37 3.22
C GLU A 376 17.79 3.38 2.08
N MET A 377 16.55 2.98 1.90
CA MET A 377 16.08 2.25 0.74
C MET A 377 15.05 3.09 -0.01
N TYR A 378 15.35 3.41 -1.25
CA TYR A 378 14.46 4.11 -2.19
C TYR A 378 13.76 3.08 -3.05
N LEU A 379 12.45 3.09 -3.05
CA LEU A 379 11.62 2.19 -3.85
C LEU A 379 10.89 3.01 -4.91
N ALA A 380 10.77 2.43 -6.11
CA ALA A 380 9.92 2.98 -7.16
C ALA A 380 9.04 1.87 -7.73
N HIS A 381 7.83 2.24 -8.13
CA HIS A 381 6.82 1.30 -8.58
C HIS A 381 5.92 1.92 -9.65
N VAL A 382 5.61 1.12 -10.68
CA VAL A 382 4.58 1.35 -11.70
C VAL A 382 4.02 -0.01 -12.13
N GLY A 383 2.71 -0.18 -12.07
CA GLY A 383 2.05 -1.43 -12.48
C GLY A 383 1.63 -2.31 -11.30
N ASP A 384 1.69 -3.63 -11.44
CA ASP A 384 1.27 -4.63 -10.46
C ASP A 384 2.37 -5.63 -10.05
N SER A 385 3.59 -5.47 -10.55
CA SER A 385 4.76 -6.08 -9.93
C SER A 385 4.93 -5.52 -8.51
N ARG A 386 5.42 -6.32 -7.56
CA ARG A 386 5.36 -5.97 -6.14
C ARG A 386 6.72 -5.94 -5.47
N ILE A 387 6.82 -5.12 -4.41
CA ILE A 387 7.94 -5.13 -3.47
C ILE A 387 7.40 -5.50 -2.08
N TYR A 388 8.08 -6.45 -1.44
CA TYR A 388 7.82 -6.82 -0.05
C TYR A 388 9.02 -6.46 0.82
N TRP A 389 8.75 -5.88 1.98
CA TRP A 389 9.75 -5.64 3.01
C TRP A 389 9.63 -6.70 4.08
N ILE A 390 10.68 -7.49 4.24
CA ILE A 390 10.71 -8.68 5.08
C ILE A 390 11.74 -8.49 6.19
N THR A 391 11.26 -8.60 7.42
CA THR A 391 12.06 -8.55 8.64
C THR A 391 11.94 -9.89 9.39
N PRO A 392 12.68 -10.12 10.47
CA PRO A 392 12.49 -11.33 11.27
C PRO A 392 11.07 -11.55 11.79
N ASP A 393 10.29 -10.49 11.99
CA ASP A 393 8.97 -10.54 12.60
C ASP A 393 7.81 -10.29 11.62
N SER A 394 8.10 -9.81 10.39
CA SER A 394 7.05 -9.38 9.47
C SER A 394 7.42 -9.50 7.99
N CYS A 395 6.38 -9.59 7.15
CA CYS A 395 6.45 -9.50 5.70
C CYS A 395 5.33 -8.55 5.26
N HIS A 396 5.69 -7.39 4.72
CA HIS A 396 4.73 -6.39 4.28
C HIS A 396 4.92 -6.08 2.80
N GLN A 397 3.87 -6.21 2.00
CA GLN A 397 3.84 -5.61 0.67
C GLN A 397 3.92 -4.08 0.85
N VAL A 398 4.92 -3.45 0.27
CA VAL A 398 5.16 -2.00 0.40
C VAL A 398 4.81 -1.22 -0.87
N THR A 399 4.37 -1.90 -1.91
CA THR A 399 3.77 -1.34 -3.12
C THR A 399 2.26 -1.48 -3.09
N THR A 400 1.56 -0.61 -3.79
CA THR A 400 0.11 -0.73 -4.04
C THR A 400 -0.08 -0.86 -5.53
N ASP A 401 -0.68 -1.94 -5.98
CA ASP A 401 -0.82 -2.26 -7.39
C ASP A 401 -1.58 -1.14 -8.15
N ASP A 402 -1.12 -0.84 -9.35
CA ASP A 402 -1.78 0.07 -10.28
C ASP A 402 -2.74 -0.71 -11.17
N ASP A 403 -3.70 -1.37 -10.52
CA ASP A 403 -4.76 -2.15 -11.14
C ASP A 403 -6.14 -1.55 -10.86
N LEU A 404 -7.16 -2.08 -11.54
CA LEU A 404 -8.53 -1.61 -11.38
C LEU A 404 -9.07 -1.90 -9.97
N ALA A 405 -8.71 -3.03 -9.36
CA ALA A 405 -9.16 -3.38 -8.01
C ALA A 405 -8.66 -2.36 -6.98
N SER A 406 -7.37 -2.05 -6.99
CA SER A 406 -6.77 -1.06 -6.10
C SER A 406 -7.30 0.35 -6.34
N ARG A 407 -7.61 0.70 -7.60
CA ARG A 407 -8.24 1.97 -7.95
C ARG A 407 -9.63 2.10 -7.31
N GLU A 408 -10.49 1.09 -7.42
CA GLU A 408 -11.83 1.11 -6.80
C GLU A 408 -11.75 1.27 -5.28
N VAL A 409 -10.75 0.64 -4.65
CA VAL A 409 -10.48 0.82 -3.21
C VAL A 409 -10.09 2.27 -2.90
N ARG A 410 -9.10 2.82 -3.60
CA ARG A 410 -8.61 4.21 -3.38
C ARG A 410 -9.70 5.26 -3.59
N LEU A 411 -10.65 5.00 -4.48
CA LEU A 411 -11.82 5.85 -4.68
C LEU A 411 -12.89 5.68 -3.59
N GLY A 412 -12.75 4.68 -2.72
CA GLY A 412 -13.71 4.42 -1.64
C GLY A 412 -14.95 3.64 -2.07
N TYR A 413 -14.92 2.98 -3.24
CA TYR A 413 -16.06 2.28 -3.81
C TYR A 413 -16.16 0.83 -3.37
N ALA A 414 -15.05 0.19 -3.06
CA ALA A 414 -15.02 -1.23 -2.70
C ALA A 414 -13.95 -1.54 -1.64
N ILE A 415 -14.15 -2.60 -0.89
CA ILE A 415 -13.14 -3.20 -0.02
C ILE A 415 -12.24 -4.08 -0.89
N TYR A 416 -10.92 -4.07 -0.64
CA TYR A 416 -9.92 -4.71 -1.51
C TYR A 416 -10.24 -6.17 -1.83
N ARG A 417 -10.60 -6.99 -0.83
CA ARG A 417 -10.92 -8.41 -1.05
C ARG A 417 -12.22 -8.64 -1.84
N ASP A 418 -13.12 -7.66 -1.86
CA ASP A 418 -14.30 -7.69 -2.70
C ASP A 418 -13.96 -7.26 -4.13
N SER A 419 -13.16 -6.20 -4.29
CA SER A 419 -12.74 -5.70 -5.61
C SER A 419 -11.95 -6.75 -6.41
N LEU A 420 -11.19 -7.62 -5.75
CA LEU A 420 -10.50 -8.75 -6.38
C LEU A 420 -11.44 -9.79 -7.03
N GLN A 421 -12.75 -9.76 -6.70
CA GLN A 421 -13.74 -10.65 -7.30
C GLN A 421 -14.34 -10.09 -8.60
N TYR A 422 -13.97 -8.88 -9.01
CA TYR A 422 -14.47 -8.26 -10.24
C TYR A 422 -13.78 -8.87 -11.47
N PRO A 423 -14.48 -9.06 -12.59
CA PRO A 423 -13.92 -9.74 -13.78
C PRO A 423 -12.66 -9.09 -14.37
N SER A 424 -12.46 -7.80 -14.10
CA SER A 424 -11.31 -7.02 -14.60
C SER A 424 -10.40 -6.51 -13.48
N ALA A 425 -10.43 -7.13 -12.31
CA ALA A 425 -9.71 -6.67 -11.12
C ALA A 425 -8.22 -6.41 -11.38
N GLY A 426 -7.52 -7.34 -12.04
CA GLY A 426 -6.10 -7.21 -12.37
C GLY A 426 -5.79 -6.40 -13.64
N ALA A 427 -6.75 -5.66 -14.22
CA ALA A 427 -6.43 -4.84 -15.38
C ALA A 427 -5.58 -3.62 -14.97
N LEU A 428 -4.38 -3.51 -15.57
CA LEU A 428 -3.46 -2.40 -15.32
C LEU A 428 -4.09 -1.04 -15.69
N ILE A 429 -3.96 -0.06 -14.82
CA ILE A 429 -4.37 1.33 -15.08
C ILE A 429 -3.21 2.19 -15.56
N GLN A 430 -1.96 1.81 -15.27
CA GLN A 430 -0.76 2.42 -15.84
C GLN A 430 0.38 1.41 -15.98
N ALA A 431 1.23 1.64 -16.98
CA ALA A 431 2.48 0.94 -17.21
C ALA A 431 3.46 1.87 -17.96
N VAL A 432 4.75 1.65 -17.81
CA VAL A 432 5.80 2.40 -18.51
C VAL A 432 5.69 2.16 -20.02
N GLY A 433 5.65 3.24 -20.82
CA GLY A 433 5.59 3.18 -22.29
C GLY A 433 4.18 3.20 -22.89
N MET A 434 3.13 2.94 -22.09
CA MET A 434 1.76 2.87 -22.62
C MET A 434 1.19 4.25 -23.02
N ARG A 435 1.58 5.30 -22.31
CA ARG A 435 1.15 6.70 -22.54
C ARG A 435 2.35 7.63 -22.44
N ASP A 436 2.16 8.92 -22.73
CA ASP A 436 3.18 9.93 -22.50
C ASP A 436 3.43 10.16 -21.00
N SER A 437 4.57 10.78 -20.66
CA SER A 437 5.00 10.96 -19.27
C SER A 437 4.09 11.89 -18.45
N THR A 438 3.19 12.66 -19.06
CA THR A 438 2.22 13.49 -18.32
C THR A 438 1.11 12.65 -17.68
N ALA A 439 0.86 11.47 -18.21
CA ALA A 439 -0.12 10.51 -17.71
C ALA A 439 0.50 9.40 -16.84
N LEU A 440 1.83 9.39 -16.68
CA LEU A 440 2.52 8.41 -15.83
C LEU A 440 2.77 9.00 -14.45
N HIS A 441 2.35 8.30 -13.41
CA HIS A 441 2.52 8.69 -12.01
C HIS A 441 3.29 7.62 -11.23
N PRO A 442 4.65 7.58 -11.33
CA PRO A 442 5.43 6.61 -10.61
C PRO A 442 5.28 6.80 -9.10
N ASN A 443 5.02 5.73 -8.38
CA ASN A 443 5.02 5.76 -6.92
C ASN A 443 6.46 5.62 -6.41
N LEU A 444 6.92 6.58 -5.61
CA LEU A 444 8.24 6.55 -5.00
C LEU A 444 8.12 6.60 -3.48
N GLN A 445 8.83 5.70 -2.83
CA GLN A 445 8.84 5.59 -1.37
C GLN A 445 10.28 5.54 -0.86
N ARG A 446 10.45 5.87 0.42
CA ARG A 446 11.74 5.78 1.12
C ARG A 446 11.53 5.14 2.48
N TYR A 447 12.39 4.19 2.81
CA TYR A 447 12.41 3.49 4.08
C TYR A 447 13.76 3.63 4.76
N MET A 448 13.76 3.68 6.10
CA MET A 448 14.98 3.64 6.92
C MET A 448 15.26 2.19 7.31
N ILE A 449 16.51 1.77 7.18
CA ILE A 449 16.94 0.42 7.51
C ILE A 449 17.58 0.45 8.91
N GLU A 450 16.89 -0.13 9.87
CA GLU A 450 17.33 -0.19 11.28
C GLU A 450 18.14 -1.45 11.59
N SER A 451 17.76 -2.57 10.98
CA SER A 451 18.34 -3.89 11.23
C SER A 451 18.30 -4.74 9.96
N ASP A 452 18.86 -5.94 10.04
CA ASP A 452 18.85 -6.90 8.94
C ASP A 452 17.45 -7.11 8.40
N CYS A 453 17.30 -6.99 7.08
CA CYS A 453 16.02 -7.18 6.39
C CYS A 453 16.25 -7.58 4.93
N ILE A 454 15.19 -8.02 4.27
CA ILE A 454 15.20 -8.34 2.85
C ILE A 454 14.09 -7.55 2.15
N PHE A 455 14.43 -6.94 1.00
CA PHE A 455 13.44 -6.49 0.05
C PHE A 455 13.33 -7.54 -1.05
N LEU A 456 12.12 -8.08 -1.22
CA LEU A 456 11.77 -8.97 -2.32
C LEU A 456 11.07 -8.15 -3.39
N LEU A 457 11.59 -8.17 -4.62
CA LEU A 457 10.94 -7.63 -5.81
C LEU A 457 10.49 -8.79 -6.67
N CYS A 458 9.27 -8.78 -7.17
CA CYS A 458 8.78 -9.85 -8.04
C CYS A 458 7.69 -9.38 -9.00
N THR A 459 7.53 -10.10 -10.11
CA THR A 459 6.39 -10.01 -11.01
C THR A 459 5.19 -10.79 -10.46
N ASP A 460 4.02 -10.62 -11.05
CA ASP A 460 2.75 -11.27 -10.67
C ASP A 460 2.83 -12.80 -10.76
N GLY A 461 3.66 -13.34 -11.67
CA GLY A 461 3.92 -14.78 -11.75
C GLY A 461 4.29 -15.42 -10.41
N LEU A 462 4.94 -14.68 -9.48
CA LEU A 462 5.15 -15.12 -8.10
C LEU A 462 4.07 -14.59 -7.15
N SER A 463 3.75 -13.28 -7.21
CA SER A 463 2.95 -12.65 -6.16
C SER A 463 1.46 -12.98 -6.21
N ASP A 464 0.97 -13.52 -7.31
CA ASP A 464 -0.41 -13.96 -7.45
C ASP A 464 -0.81 -15.01 -6.41
N PHE A 465 -2.08 -14.97 -6.01
CA PHE A 465 -2.66 -15.87 -5.00
C PHE A 465 -1.99 -15.83 -3.63
N ASP A 466 -1.42 -14.70 -3.22
CA ASP A 466 -0.76 -14.50 -1.91
C ASP A 466 0.44 -15.48 -1.71
N ARG A 467 1.19 -15.87 -2.78
CA ARG A 467 2.28 -16.87 -2.65
C ARG A 467 3.44 -16.38 -1.80
N VAL A 468 3.77 -15.10 -1.89
CA VAL A 468 4.81 -14.52 -1.03
C VAL A 468 4.40 -14.61 0.44
N GLU A 469 3.17 -14.23 0.76
CA GLU A 469 2.61 -14.26 2.11
C GLU A 469 2.49 -15.71 2.65
N GLN A 470 2.29 -16.68 1.78
CA GLN A 470 2.25 -18.11 2.14
C GLN A 470 3.64 -18.67 2.46
N HIS A 471 4.67 -18.27 1.71
CA HIS A 471 5.96 -18.96 1.67
C HIS A 471 7.13 -18.20 2.32
N TRP A 472 7.02 -16.90 2.64
CA TRP A 472 8.14 -16.09 3.13
C TRP A 472 8.81 -16.66 4.39
N GLN A 473 8.03 -17.20 5.35
CA GLN A 473 8.57 -17.77 6.59
C GLN A 473 9.46 -19.00 6.34
N HIS A 474 9.15 -19.75 5.30
CA HIS A 474 9.87 -21.00 5.00
C HIS A 474 10.97 -20.82 3.95
N GLN A 475 10.85 -19.83 3.08
CA GLN A 475 11.78 -19.63 1.98
C GLN A 475 12.73 -18.44 2.18
N ILE A 476 12.27 -17.35 2.77
CA ILE A 476 13.01 -16.09 2.86
C ILE A 476 13.55 -15.85 4.27
N LEU A 477 12.75 -16.04 5.31
CA LEU A 477 13.19 -15.86 6.69
C LEU A 477 14.45 -16.66 7.05
N PRO A 478 14.66 -17.92 6.55
CA PRO A 478 15.92 -18.64 6.79
C PRO A 478 17.18 -17.94 6.25
N VAL A 479 17.05 -17.01 5.30
CA VAL A 479 18.19 -16.20 4.81
C VAL A 479 18.62 -15.21 5.88
N LEU A 480 17.68 -14.53 6.53
CA LEU A 480 17.96 -13.64 7.66
C LEU A 480 18.58 -14.39 8.84
N ASP A 481 18.16 -15.63 9.06
CA ASP A 481 18.73 -16.51 10.09
C ASP A 481 20.11 -17.09 9.71
N GLY A 482 20.62 -16.84 8.51
CA GLY A 482 21.87 -17.43 7.98
C GLY A 482 21.81 -18.96 7.72
N LYS A 483 20.59 -19.53 7.63
CA LYS A 483 20.35 -20.97 7.40
C LYS A 483 20.20 -21.32 5.92
N LYS A 484 19.98 -20.33 5.07
CA LYS A 484 19.78 -20.48 3.62
C LYS A 484 20.51 -19.34 2.90
N ASP A 485 21.09 -19.60 1.74
CA ASP A 485 21.69 -18.54 0.91
C ASP A 485 20.65 -17.90 -0.03
N LEU A 486 20.99 -16.74 -0.58
CA LEU A 486 20.12 -16.00 -1.50
C LEU A 486 19.76 -16.79 -2.76
N PRO A 487 20.72 -17.45 -3.47
CA PRO A 487 20.39 -18.24 -4.65
C PRO A 487 19.40 -19.37 -4.35
N SER A 488 19.61 -20.11 -3.28
CA SER A 488 18.70 -21.19 -2.87
C SER A 488 17.30 -20.66 -2.55
N ALA A 489 17.19 -19.47 -1.94
CA ALA A 489 15.90 -18.87 -1.64
C ALA A 489 15.17 -18.43 -2.92
N VAL A 490 15.86 -17.74 -3.84
CA VAL A 490 15.29 -17.29 -5.12
C VAL A 490 14.87 -18.49 -5.98
N ASN A 491 15.72 -19.51 -6.12
CA ASN A 491 15.37 -20.72 -6.88
C ASN A 491 14.12 -21.40 -6.31
N SER A 492 14.02 -21.52 -4.97
CA SER A 492 12.81 -22.10 -4.36
C SER A 492 11.55 -21.29 -4.63
N LEU A 493 11.64 -19.95 -4.68
CA LEU A 493 10.48 -19.09 -5.01
C LEU A 493 10.07 -19.24 -6.47
N ILE A 494 11.03 -19.32 -7.40
CA ILE A 494 10.76 -19.62 -8.82
C ILE A 494 10.10 -20.99 -8.97
N GLU A 495 10.61 -22.02 -8.28
CA GLU A 495 10.01 -23.35 -8.30
C GLU A 495 8.57 -23.35 -7.78
N ILE A 496 8.29 -22.63 -6.69
CA ILE A 496 6.94 -22.48 -6.14
C ILE A 496 6.02 -21.79 -7.15
N ALA A 497 6.47 -20.68 -7.75
CA ALA A 497 5.71 -19.96 -8.77
C ALA A 497 5.37 -20.88 -9.96
N ASN A 498 6.35 -21.62 -10.47
CA ASN A 498 6.16 -22.55 -11.59
C ASN A 498 5.22 -23.72 -11.26
N GLN A 499 5.23 -24.21 -10.01
CA GLN A 499 4.42 -25.36 -9.59
C GLN A 499 3.00 -24.97 -9.17
N GLU A 500 2.84 -23.83 -8.50
CA GLU A 500 1.58 -23.46 -7.86
C GLU A 500 0.78 -22.41 -8.66
N ASN A 501 1.45 -21.56 -9.45
CA ASN A 501 0.84 -20.58 -10.35
C ASN A 501 0.97 -21.06 -11.81
N GLY A 502 2.19 -21.12 -12.34
CA GLY A 502 2.55 -21.72 -13.62
C GLY A 502 1.92 -21.09 -14.87
N HIS A 503 1.22 -19.98 -14.74
CA HIS A 503 0.48 -19.35 -15.84
C HIS A 503 1.28 -18.27 -16.56
N ASP A 504 2.33 -17.72 -15.94
CA ASP A 504 3.10 -16.60 -16.47
C ASP A 504 4.61 -16.75 -16.37
N ASN A 505 5.33 -15.78 -16.94
CA ASN A 505 6.74 -15.52 -16.64
C ASN A 505 6.88 -15.24 -15.14
N VAL A 506 8.03 -15.53 -14.57
CA VAL A 506 8.27 -15.30 -13.15
C VAL A 506 9.66 -14.73 -12.93
N THR A 507 9.71 -13.58 -12.26
CA THR A 507 10.95 -12.90 -11.94
C THR A 507 11.00 -12.56 -10.47
N VAL A 508 12.14 -12.85 -9.83
CA VAL A 508 12.38 -12.65 -8.39
C VAL A 508 13.74 -12.04 -8.18
N ALA A 509 13.80 -10.96 -7.40
CA ALA A 509 15.04 -10.39 -6.89
C ALA A 509 14.97 -10.24 -5.36
N LEU A 510 15.98 -10.74 -4.65
CA LEU A 510 16.15 -10.52 -3.21
C LEU A 510 17.30 -9.55 -2.97
N VAL A 511 17.02 -8.46 -2.25
CA VAL A 511 18.01 -7.49 -1.76
C VAL A 511 18.16 -7.70 -0.26
N HIS A 512 19.22 -8.36 0.16
CA HIS A 512 19.53 -8.59 1.57
C HIS A 512 20.32 -7.43 2.13
N CYS A 513 19.74 -6.70 3.06
CA CYS A 513 20.34 -5.58 3.79
C CYS A 513 20.92 -6.11 5.10
N LYS A 514 22.23 -5.99 5.29
CA LYS A 514 22.92 -6.36 6.52
C LYS A 514 23.35 -5.11 7.27
N VAL A 515 23.01 -5.04 8.54
CA VAL A 515 23.35 -3.95 9.44
C VAL A 515 24.23 -4.49 10.55
N SER A 516 25.42 -3.96 10.71
CA SER A 516 26.33 -4.35 11.77
C SER A 516 26.71 -3.14 12.62
N SER A 517 26.62 -3.27 13.93
CA SER A 517 27.07 -2.24 14.87
C SER A 517 28.59 -2.15 14.86
N GLN A 518 29.11 -0.94 14.83
CA GLN A 518 30.52 -0.65 15.02
C GLN A 518 30.78 -0.45 16.53
N SER A 519 30.96 -1.54 17.24
CA SER A 519 31.08 -1.60 18.71
C SER A 519 32.16 -0.69 19.34
N ASN A 520 33.05 -0.09 18.54
CA ASN A 520 34.14 0.77 19.03
C ASN A 520 33.87 2.27 18.84
N ILE A 521 32.72 2.65 18.24
CA ILE A 521 32.37 4.06 18.10
C ILE A 521 31.37 4.40 19.21
N PRO A 522 31.68 5.36 20.10
CA PRO A 522 30.72 5.80 21.09
C PRO A 522 29.52 6.47 20.39
N GLU A 523 28.35 6.28 20.93
CA GLU A 523 27.16 7.01 20.48
C GLU A 523 27.37 8.51 20.72
N GLU A 524 27.34 9.29 19.63
CA GLU A 524 27.48 10.74 19.71
C GLU A 524 26.13 11.39 20.06
N ILE A 525 26.20 12.46 20.86
CA ILE A 525 25.04 13.29 21.16
C ILE A 525 24.76 14.14 19.94
N VAL A 526 23.56 14.01 19.39
CA VAL A 526 23.05 14.87 18.33
C VAL A 526 22.31 16.03 18.98
N SER A 527 22.85 17.23 18.88
CA SER A 527 22.25 18.45 19.40
C SER A 527 21.37 19.14 18.36
N TRP A 528 20.50 20.05 18.80
CA TRP A 528 19.69 20.86 17.89
C TRP A 528 20.55 21.65 16.90
N SER A 529 21.69 22.22 17.34
CA SER A 529 22.60 22.96 16.47
C SER A 529 23.18 22.15 15.30
N ASP A 530 23.22 20.82 15.43
CA ASP A 530 23.71 19.93 14.37
C ASP A 530 22.68 19.75 13.25
N VAL A 531 21.40 19.98 13.54
CA VAL A 531 20.28 19.68 12.65
C VAL A 531 19.45 20.88 12.23
N GLU A 532 19.50 22.01 12.95
CA GLU A 532 18.65 23.18 12.69
C GLU A 532 18.82 23.78 11.28
N SER A 533 19.99 23.64 10.68
CA SER A 533 20.25 24.09 9.31
C SER A 533 19.33 23.45 8.28
N ALA A 534 18.82 22.24 8.56
CA ALA A 534 17.89 21.52 7.69
C ALA A 534 16.52 22.22 7.52
N LEU A 535 16.13 23.09 8.47
CA LEU A 535 14.92 23.91 8.35
C LEU A 535 14.94 24.79 7.10
N ASN A 536 16.11 25.30 6.71
CA ASN A 536 16.28 26.16 5.54
C ASN A 536 16.39 25.37 4.23
N GLU A 537 16.77 24.10 4.31
CA GLU A 537 16.92 23.23 3.14
C GLU A 537 15.56 22.73 2.61
N SER A 538 14.52 22.78 3.41
CA SER A 538 13.16 22.38 3.03
C SER A 538 12.58 23.19 1.86
N ASN A 539 13.04 24.41 1.64
CA ASN A 539 12.65 25.25 0.49
C ASN A 539 13.13 24.67 -0.85
N LEU A 540 14.12 23.77 -0.86
CA LEU A 540 14.58 23.06 -2.06
C LEU A 540 13.58 21.97 -2.51
N TRP A 541 12.60 21.64 -1.70
CA TRP A 541 11.51 20.71 -2.03
C TRP A 541 10.35 21.40 -2.74
N ALA A 542 10.28 22.74 -2.68
CA ALA A 542 9.14 23.52 -3.20
C ALA A 542 9.15 23.69 -4.73
N ASP A 543 10.30 23.57 -5.37
CA ASP A 543 10.44 23.82 -6.83
C ASP A 543 10.12 22.62 -7.73
N ASN A 544 9.85 21.46 -7.15
CA ASN A 544 9.42 20.31 -7.92
C ASN A 544 8.11 19.80 -7.30
N ASN A 545 7.12 19.51 -8.11
CA ASN A 545 5.90 18.76 -7.78
C ASN A 545 6.17 17.36 -7.19
N LEU A 546 7.29 17.19 -6.49
CA LEU A 546 7.88 15.98 -5.94
C LEU A 546 7.45 15.69 -4.49
N ALA A 547 6.60 16.56 -3.90
CA ALA A 547 5.85 16.21 -2.69
C ALA A 547 4.84 15.06 -2.93
N GLY A 548 4.82 14.57 -4.18
CA GLY A 548 3.88 13.65 -4.76
C GLY A 548 3.93 12.21 -4.33
N SER A 549 4.95 11.73 -3.67
CA SER A 549 5.07 10.29 -3.57
C SER A 549 4.05 9.58 -2.66
N PHE A 550 3.50 10.25 -1.65
CA PHE A 550 2.46 9.63 -0.79
C PHE A 550 1.13 10.41 -0.84
N ALA A 551 1.18 11.73 -1.08
CA ALA A 551 -0.01 12.58 -1.05
C ALA A 551 -0.58 12.85 -2.46
N ASP A 552 0.22 12.79 -3.52
CA ASP A 552 -0.24 13.03 -4.89
C ASP A 552 -0.69 11.73 -5.59
N SER A 553 -0.26 10.56 -5.12
CA SER A 553 -0.95 9.30 -5.47
C SER A 553 -2.40 9.24 -4.94
N LEU A 554 -2.77 10.19 -4.07
CA LEU A 554 -4.15 10.42 -3.60
C LEU A 554 -4.92 11.43 -4.48
N ASN A 555 -4.24 12.22 -5.31
CA ASN A 555 -4.86 13.06 -6.34
C ASN A 555 -5.02 12.23 -7.62
N ILE A 556 -5.88 11.27 -7.57
CA ILE A 556 -6.43 10.66 -8.79
C ILE A 556 -7.24 11.76 -9.45
N ASP A 557 -6.88 12.10 -10.68
CA ASP A 557 -7.71 12.95 -11.53
C ASP A 557 -9.10 12.28 -11.62
N ASP A 558 -10.10 12.91 -11.01
CA ASP A 558 -11.51 12.46 -11.00
C ASP A 558 -12.16 12.56 -12.40
N SER A 559 -11.37 12.86 -13.45
CA SER A 559 -11.88 12.83 -14.80
C SER A 559 -12.33 11.40 -15.13
N PRO A 560 -13.59 11.20 -15.53
CA PRO A 560 -14.06 9.92 -16.01
C PRO A 560 -13.13 9.52 -17.17
N LEU A 561 -12.44 8.41 -17.05
CA LEU A 561 -11.84 7.78 -18.21
C LEU A 561 -12.97 7.63 -19.22
N GLU A 562 -12.88 8.29 -20.38
CA GLU A 562 -13.77 7.96 -21.48
C GLU A 562 -13.82 6.44 -21.58
N GLU A 563 -15.01 5.87 -21.48
CA GLU A 563 -15.25 4.45 -21.65
C GLU A 563 -14.70 4.03 -23.02
N THR A 564 -13.41 3.74 -23.09
CA THR A 564 -12.90 2.90 -24.16
C THR A 564 -13.53 1.53 -23.90
N LYS A 565 -14.62 1.27 -24.60
CA LYS A 565 -15.27 -0.05 -24.66
C LYS A 565 -14.23 -1.07 -25.07
N ILE A 566 -13.57 -1.66 -24.08
CA ILE A 566 -12.72 -2.84 -24.30
C ILE A 566 -13.69 -3.96 -24.64
N PRO A 567 -13.67 -4.54 -25.84
CA PRO A 567 -14.55 -5.66 -26.15
C PRO A 567 -14.22 -6.83 -25.25
N ILE A 568 -15.21 -7.31 -24.53
CA ILE A 568 -15.14 -8.54 -23.71
C ILE A 568 -15.03 -9.73 -24.68
N SER A 569 -13.83 -10.00 -25.18
CA SER A 569 -13.55 -11.25 -25.86
C SER A 569 -12.04 -11.42 -25.98
N THR A 570 -11.48 -12.11 -25.05
CA THR A 570 -10.33 -13.04 -25.08
C THR A 570 -9.65 -13.08 -23.71
N MET A 571 -10.35 -13.63 -22.73
CA MET A 571 -9.65 -14.39 -21.70
C MET A 571 -9.51 -15.81 -22.23
N PRO A 572 -8.39 -16.50 -22.04
CA PRO A 572 -8.35 -17.94 -22.27
C PRO A 572 -9.39 -18.60 -21.36
N ASP A 573 -10.24 -19.43 -21.94
CA ASP A 573 -11.18 -20.26 -21.21
C ASP A 573 -10.42 -21.06 -20.16
N ILE A 574 -10.60 -20.75 -18.89
CA ILE A 574 -10.23 -21.64 -17.79
C ILE A 574 -11.21 -22.80 -17.88
N ILE A 575 -10.76 -23.88 -18.47
CA ILE A 575 -11.49 -25.13 -18.66
C ILE A 575 -11.81 -25.70 -17.28
N GLY A 576 -13.09 -25.84 -16.99
CA GLY A 576 -13.64 -26.78 -16.02
C GLY A 576 -13.97 -26.22 -14.64
N GLY A 577 -15.06 -25.52 -14.55
CA GLY A 577 -15.77 -25.29 -13.28
C GLY A 577 -17.25 -25.47 -13.52
N ASP A 578 -17.85 -26.38 -12.78
CA ASP A 578 -19.25 -26.78 -12.78
C ASP A 578 -20.26 -25.65 -13.03
N GLU A 579 -21.13 -25.86 -14.02
CA GLU A 579 -22.40 -25.15 -14.21
C GLU A 579 -23.31 -25.37 -13.01
N ASN A 580 -23.14 -24.59 -11.91
CA ASN A 580 -24.16 -24.48 -10.86
C ASN A 580 -23.80 -23.45 -9.77
N LEU A 581 -23.41 -22.24 -10.19
CA LEU A 581 -23.53 -21.07 -9.30
C LEU A 581 -24.74 -20.24 -9.74
N PRO A 582 -25.71 -19.93 -8.87
CA PRO A 582 -26.87 -19.16 -9.25
C PRO A 582 -26.43 -17.74 -9.65
N ALA A 583 -26.64 -17.39 -10.91
CA ALA A 583 -26.49 -16.05 -11.42
C ALA A 583 -27.25 -15.08 -10.49
N ARG A 584 -26.55 -14.09 -9.92
CA ARG A 584 -27.14 -13.03 -9.09
C ARG A 584 -28.22 -12.33 -9.94
N LYS A 585 -29.47 -12.61 -9.65
CA LYS A 585 -30.62 -12.02 -10.36
C LYS A 585 -30.60 -10.53 -10.06
N GLN A 586 -30.41 -9.70 -11.08
CA GLN A 586 -30.62 -8.26 -10.96
C GLN A 586 -32.06 -8.04 -10.43
N PRO A 587 -32.23 -7.14 -9.47
CA PRO A 587 -33.55 -6.92 -8.87
C PRO A 587 -34.51 -6.45 -9.94
N LYS A 588 -35.66 -7.15 -10.04
CA LYS A 588 -36.67 -6.96 -11.10
C LYS A 588 -37.29 -5.55 -11.16
N TRP A 589 -37.01 -4.70 -10.16
CA TRP A 589 -37.49 -3.32 -10.06
C TRP A 589 -36.59 -2.29 -10.76
N LEU A 590 -35.33 -2.63 -11.08
CA LEU A 590 -34.36 -1.68 -11.71
C LEU A 590 -34.81 -1.32 -13.15
N LYS A 591 -35.31 -2.26 -13.92
CA LYS A 591 -35.80 -2.01 -15.29
C LYS A 591 -36.95 -1.02 -15.37
N PRO A 592 -38.01 -1.10 -14.54
CA PRO A 592 -39.07 -0.11 -14.57
C PRO A 592 -38.63 1.27 -14.05
N LEU A 593 -37.64 1.36 -13.14
CA LEU A 593 -37.14 2.63 -12.63
C LEU A 593 -36.35 3.41 -13.70
N ILE A 594 -35.50 2.72 -14.45
CA ILE A 594 -34.77 3.32 -15.58
C ILE A 594 -35.73 3.78 -16.67
N LEU A 595 -36.75 2.99 -16.97
CA LEU A 595 -37.77 3.35 -17.94
C LEU A 595 -38.60 4.57 -17.50
N ALA A 596 -38.93 4.66 -16.21
CA ALA A 596 -39.65 5.81 -15.65
C ALA A 596 -38.79 7.10 -15.68
N LEU A 597 -37.50 7.02 -15.42
CA LEU A 597 -36.57 8.13 -15.53
C LEU A 597 -36.43 8.63 -16.98
N ILE A 598 -36.36 7.73 -17.95
CA ILE A 598 -36.28 8.09 -19.38
C ILE A 598 -37.60 8.77 -19.83
N ILE A 599 -38.73 8.26 -19.40
CA ILE A 599 -40.03 8.85 -19.73
C ILE A 599 -40.17 10.25 -19.10
N SER A 600 -39.72 10.44 -17.86
CA SER A 600 -39.81 11.75 -17.18
C SER A 600 -38.89 12.79 -17.83
N THR A 601 -37.71 12.42 -18.30
CA THR A 601 -36.78 13.33 -19.03
C THR A 601 -37.37 13.72 -20.39
N ILE A 602 -37.94 12.79 -21.12
CA ILE A 602 -38.61 13.08 -22.41
C ILE A 602 -39.82 14.00 -22.20
N ALA A 603 -40.64 13.76 -21.19
CA ALA A 603 -41.79 14.61 -20.86
C ALA A 603 -41.34 16.04 -20.46
N GLY A 604 -40.24 16.18 -19.71
CA GLY A 604 -39.66 17.47 -19.36
C GLY A 604 -39.19 18.26 -20.59
N VAL A 605 -38.50 17.61 -21.52
CA VAL A 605 -38.02 18.24 -22.77
C VAL A 605 -39.21 18.67 -23.65
N VAL A 606 -40.27 17.85 -23.77
CA VAL A 606 -41.47 18.20 -24.53
C VAL A 606 -42.22 19.36 -23.88
N ALA A 607 -42.29 19.42 -22.55
CA ALA A 607 -42.91 20.54 -21.83
C ALA A 607 -42.18 21.86 -22.04
N ILE A 608 -40.83 21.85 -22.04
CA ILE A 608 -40.03 23.03 -22.33
C ILE A 608 -40.24 23.49 -23.79
N PHE A 609 -40.25 22.56 -24.75
CA PHE A 609 -40.49 22.87 -26.15
C PHE A 609 -41.88 23.42 -26.45
N CYS A 610 -42.92 22.98 -25.70
CA CYS A 610 -44.27 23.53 -25.76
C CYS A 610 -44.40 24.92 -25.12
N LEU A 611 -43.62 25.22 -24.08
CA LEU A 611 -43.60 26.54 -23.44
C LEU A 611 -42.87 27.61 -24.24
N GLU A 612 -41.86 27.24 -25.06
CA GLU A 612 -41.16 28.16 -25.94
C GLU A 612 -41.93 28.52 -27.21
N ASN A 613 -42.97 27.80 -27.58
CA ASN A 613 -43.78 28.06 -28.81
C ASN A 613 -45.16 28.64 -28.53
N ILE A 614 -45.41 29.26 -27.39
CA ILE A 614 -46.63 30.04 -27.12
C ILE A 614 -46.31 31.51 -27.41
N ASP A 615 -46.74 31.98 -28.58
CA ASP A 615 -46.72 33.42 -28.94
C ASP A 615 -47.56 34.24 -27.95
N PRO A 616 -47.05 35.40 -27.45
CA PRO A 616 -47.86 36.25 -26.58
C PRO A 616 -48.83 37.08 -27.42
N ASP A 617 -50.12 36.87 -27.18
CA ASP A 617 -51.21 37.70 -27.74
C ASP A 617 -51.15 39.11 -27.13
N PRO A 618 -51.10 40.20 -27.93
CA PRO A 618 -51.00 41.58 -27.48
C PRO A 618 -52.35 42.23 -27.34
N ASP A 619 -53.11 42.00 -26.27
CA ASP A 619 -54.13 42.94 -25.80
C ASP A 619 -54.67 42.57 -24.43
N GLN A 620 -54.34 43.35 -23.44
CA GLN A 620 -55.23 43.89 -22.38
C GLN A 620 -54.48 44.58 -21.26
N ASN A 621 -54.25 45.88 -21.54
CA ASN A 621 -54.04 46.92 -20.53
C ASN A 621 -55.40 47.27 -19.95
N LYS A 622 -55.66 47.02 -18.64
CA LYS A 622 -56.52 47.82 -17.76
C LYS A 622 -56.37 47.40 -16.30
N LEU A 623 -55.70 48.27 -15.54
CA LEU A 623 -55.84 48.35 -14.11
C LEU A 623 -57.23 48.87 -13.72
N PRO A 624 -57.71 48.50 -12.52
CA PRO A 624 -58.17 49.55 -11.61
C PRO A 624 -57.57 49.49 -10.21
N SER A 625 -57.50 50.70 -9.72
CA SER A 625 -56.96 51.24 -8.51
C SER A 625 -57.57 50.78 -7.18
N VAL A 626 -56.69 50.70 -6.18
CA VAL A 626 -56.77 51.21 -4.80
C VAL A 626 -58.06 51.00 -3.97
N ARG A 627 -57.86 50.38 -2.81
CA ARG A 627 -58.32 50.90 -1.51
C ARG A 627 -57.52 50.33 -0.35
N GLU A 628 -56.84 51.23 0.36
CA GLU A 628 -56.38 51.10 1.74
C GLU A 628 -57.55 50.86 2.69
N SER A 629 -57.34 50.10 3.71
CA SER A 629 -57.93 50.35 5.04
C SER A 629 -57.07 49.69 6.12
N ASP A 630 -56.58 50.54 6.97
CA ASP A 630 -55.98 50.34 8.29
C ASP A 630 -56.79 49.42 9.21
N THR A 631 -56.08 48.77 10.13
CA THR A 631 -56.25 48.82 11.60
C THR A 631 -55.48 47.67 12.22
N GLU A 632 -54.41 47.97 12.92
CA GLU A 632 -54.25 48.14 14.39
C GLU A 632 -54.39 46.86 15.25
N ILE A 633 -53.26 46.53 15.87
CA ILE A 633 -52.93 46.41 17.30
C ILE A 633 -53.40 45.14 18.09
N SER A 634 -52.38 44.60 18.75
CA SER A 634 -52.20 44.01 20.11
C SER A 634 -52.34 42.49 20.21
N GLU A 635 -51.44 41.79 20.79
CA GLU A 635 -50.54 41.78 21.95
C GLU A 635 -49.32 40.90 21.70
#